data_c649a7471018e64aac36646a357bd7fc
#
_entry.id   c649a7471018e64aac36646a357bd7fc
#
_cell.length_a   1.000
_cell.length_b   1.000
_cell.length_c   1.000
_cell.angle_alpha   90.00
_cell.angle_beta   90.00
_cell.angle_gamma   90.00
#
_symmetry.space_group_name_H-M   'P 1'
#
loop_
_entity.id
_entity.type
_entity.pdbx_description
1 polymer ?
#
loop_
_entity_poly.entity_id
_entity_poly.type
_entity_poly.pdbx_seq_one_letter_code
_entity_poly.pdbx_strand_id
1 'polypeptide(L)'
;MAWGYAFVFYLILKAFLPLRENRVLKIVAFLVCGYLADTIIYSNDLGGLLGTMFAFFVYILLFYKGTIMEKISLLLVFYPALIAVNYLMLDTGGRLFKLAVQASYAETMQDPKLMLISTAFHTVSLLLRLLFWILAWLILRKFLSKLPSHLNVRTWLIIDMLMLASFVAIFTIIYFMPEDTAIVYPICGAAIFSSFGCMYLASYIYDSMQTAQRLRYMESQQAYYRQRVADEERIRSIYHDMKNHLLVLESSQETAAARQMAKELRAQIADYEDYIHTGN
;
A
#
# COMPACT_ATOMS: atom_id res chain seq x y z
N MET A 1 -11.02 3.15 -27.10
CA MET A 1 -11.11 3.86 -25.80
C MET A 1 -11.24 2.92 -24.63
N ALA A 2 -12.04 1.87 -24.68
CA ALA A 2 -12.17 0.86 -23.60
C ALA A 2 -10.82 0.30 -23.11
N TRP A 3 -9.89 0.00 -24.00
CA TRP A 3 -8.55 -0.44 -23.66
C TRP A 3 -7.67 0.61 -22.95
N GLY A 4 -7.97 1.91 -23.13
CA GLY A 4 -7.21 2.99 -22.50
C GLY A 4 -7.43 3.03 -20.98
N TYR A 5 -8.68 2.99 -20.51
CA TYR A 5 -8.94 2.99 -19.08
C TYR A 5 -8.57 1.65 -18.43
N ALA A 6 -8.74 0.54 -19.16
CA ALA A 6 -8.29 -0.78 -18.70
C ALA A 6 -6.77 -0.82 -18.48
N PHE A 7 -6.01 -0.13 -19.34
CA PHE A 7 -4.56 0.03 -19.16
C PHE A 7 -4.23 0.79 -17.87
N VAL A 8 -4.92 1.91 -17.61
CA VAL A 8 -4.70 2.68 -16.39
C VAL A 8 -5.08 1.88 -15.15
N PHE A 9 -6.22 1.18 -15.19
CA PHE A 9 -6.64 0.29 -14.12
C PHE A 9 -5.63 -0.86 -13.88
N TYR A 10 -5.11 -1.46 -14.94
CA TYR A 10 -4.04 -2.44 -14.86
C TYR A 10 -2.77 -1.88 -14.18
N LEU A 11 -2.40 -0.61 -14.47
CA LEU A 11 -1.27 0.04 -13.80
C LEU A 11 -1.53 0.24 -12.30
N ILE A 12 -2.76 0.56 -11.90
CA ILE A 12 -3.16 0.68 -10.50
C ILE A 12 -3.01 -0.67 -9.78
N LEU A 13 -3.57 -1.74 -10.34
CA LEU A 13 -3.45 -3.08 -9.78
C LEU A 13 -1.99 -3.55 -9.68
N LYS A 14 -1.19 -3.28 -10.72
CA LYS A 14 0.25 -3.60 -10.72
C LYS A 14 1.03 -2.82 -9.67
N ALA A 15 0.62 -1.60 -9.35
CA ALA A 15 1.26 -0.81 -8.30
C ALA A 15 0.89 -1.31 -6.90
N PHE A 16 -0.27 -1.90 -6.74
CA PHE A 16 -0.72 -2.49 -5.48
C PHE A 16 -0.05 -3.85 -5.21
N LEU A 17 -0.07 -4.75 -6.19
CA LEU A 17 0.61 -6.05 -6.12
C LEU A 17 1.52 -6.28 -7.33
N PRO A 18 2.74 -6.77 -7.13
CA PRO A 18 3.65 -7.04 -8.24
C PRO A 18 3.15 -8.21 -9.09
N LEU A 19 3.23 -8.06 -10.40
CA LEU A 19 2.95 -9.12 -11.36
C LEU A 19 4.08 -10.17 -11.36
N ARG A 20 3.76 -11.38 -11.78
CA ARG A 20 4.74 -12.42 -12.05
C ARG A 20 5.68 -11.98 -13.19
N GLU A 21 6.95 -12.36 -13.14
CA GLU A 21 8.02 -11.76 -13.97
C GLU A 21 7.98 -12.15 -15.45
N ASN A 22 7.27 -13.22 -15.81
CA ASN A 22 7.20 -13.71 -17.20
C ASN A 22 6.56 -12.66 -18.14
N ARG A 23 7.25 -12.31 -19.24
CA ARG A 23 6.81 -11.29 -20.20
C ARG A 23 5.49 -11.66 -20.87
N VAL A 24 5.32 -12.92 -21.26
CA VAL A 24 4.09 -13.42 -21.88
C VAL A 24 2.91 -13.29 -20.91
N LEU A 25 3.15 -13.66 -19.64
CA LEU A 25 2.13 -13.55 -18.60
C LEU A 25 1.66 -12.10 -18.36
N LYS A 26 2.55 -11.13 -18.50
CA LYS A 26 2.21 -9.68 -18.36
C LYS A 26 1.31 -9.21 -19.51
N ILE A 27 1.55 -9.67 -20.73
CA ILE A 27 0.71 -9.34 -21.89
C ILE A 27 -0.67 -9.97 -21.73
N VAL A 28 -0.72 -11.26 -21.39
CA VAL A 28 -1.98 -11.96 -21.15
C VAL A 28 -2.75 -11.34 -19.98
N ALA A 29 -2.06 -10.98 -18.88
CA ALA A 29 -2.68 -10.28 -17.75
C ALA A 29 -3.31 -8.95 -18.16
N PHE A 30 -2.66 -8.19 -19.03
CA PHE A 30 -3.23 -6.95 -19.55
C PHE A 30 -4.48 -7.19 -20.40
N LEU A 31 -4.47 -8.18 -21.29
CA LEU A 31 -5.61 -8.52 -22.14
C LEU A 31 -6.80 -9.00 -21.31
N VAL A 32 -6.56 -9.89 -20.35
CA VAL A 32 -7.61 -10.39 -19.44
C VAL A 32 -8.15 -9.26 -18.54
N CYS A 33 -7.28 -8.38 -18.03
CA CYS A 33 -7.68 -7.20 -17.27
C CYS A 33 -8.60 -6.30 -18.11
N GLY A 34 -8.27 -6.08 -19.38
CA GLY A 34 -9.09 -5.29 -20.29
C GLY A 34 -10.49 -5.85 -20.47
N TYR A 35 -10.61 -7.17 -20.61
CA TYR A 35 -11.90 -7.83 -20.69
C TYR A 35 -12.69 -7.72 -19.39
N LEU A 36 -12.06 -8.04 -18.24
CA LEU A 36 -12.73 -8.00 -16.94
C LEU A 36 -13.12 -6.57 -16.51
N ALA A 37 -12.29 -5.59 -16.81
CA ALA A 37 -12.57 -4.20 -16.46
C ALA A 37 -13.77 -3.62 -17.22
N ASP A 38 -14.04 -4.11 -18.42
CA ASP A 38 -15.16 -3.65 -19.27
C ASP A 38 -16.47 -4.44 -19.05
N THR A 39 -16.47 -5.41 -18.16
CA THR A 39 -17.66 -6.23 -17.90
C THR A 39 -18.79 -5.38 -17.32
N ILE A 40 -19.95 -5.45 -17.95
CA ILE A 40 -21.18 -4.82 -17.50
C ILE A 40 -21.99 -5.90 -16.79
N ILE A 41 -22.45 -5.59 -15.58
CA ILE A 41 -23.30 -6.47 -14.79
C ILE A 41 -24.74 -5.95 -14.91
N TYR A 42 -25.65 -6.82 -15.33
CA TYR A 42 -27.06 -6.49 -15.43
C TYR A 42 -27.75 -6.65 -14.07
N SER A 43 -28.82 -5.89 -13.86
CA SER A 43 -29.65 -6.02 -12.68
C SER A 43 -30.28 -7.42 -12.60
N ASN A 44 -30.41 -7.93 -11.37
CA ASN A 44 -30.98 -9.25 -11.06
C ASN A 44 -30.23 -10.45 -11.69
N ASP A 45 -29.00 -10.26 -12.13
CA ASP A 45 -28.12 -11.33 -12.63
C ASP A 45 -27.09 -11.73 -11.56
N LEU A 46 -27.53 -12.55 -10.59
CA LEU A 46 -26.64 -13.07 -9.54
C LEU A 46 -25.51 -13.95 -10.12
N GLY A 47 -25.82 -14.72 -11.16
CA GLY A 47 -24.86 -15.59 -11.82
C GLY A 47 -23.72 -14.80 -12.49
N GLY A 48 -24.07 -13.75 -13.24
CA GLY A 48 -23.12 -12.82 -13.83
C GLY A 48 -22.30 -12.06 -12.79
N LEU A 49 -22.95 -11.60 -11.72
CA LEU A 49 -22.31 -10.88 -10.63
C LEU A 49 -21.24 -11.75 -9.91
N LEU A 50 -21.63 -12.95 -9.47
CA LEU A 50 -20.71 -13.87 -8.80
C LEU A 50 -19.68 -14.45 -9.76
N GLY A 51 -20.05 -14.72 -11.00
CA GLY A 51 -19.16 -15.22 -12.04
C GLY A 51 -18.04 -14.24 -12.38
N THR A 52 -18.35 -12.95 -12.54
CA THR A 52 -17.35 -11.90 -12.81
C THR A 52 -16.46 -11.65 -11.61
N MET A 53 -17.02 -11.67 -10.39
CA MET A 53 -16.23 -11.58 -9.16
C MET A 53 -15.24 -12.76 -9.06
N PHE A 54 -15.71 -13.97 -9.29
CA PHE A 54 -14.86 -15.15 -9.26
C PHE A 54 -13.79 -15.11 -10.35
N ALA A 55 -14.13 -14.69 -11.57
CA ALA A 55 -13.19 -14.51 -12.67
C ALA A 55 -12.11 -13.47 -12.32
N PHE A 56 -12.50 -12.37 -11.69
CA PHE A 56 -11.55 -11.34 -11.21
C PHE A 56 -10.63 -11.89 -10.10
N PHE A 57 -11.18 -12.67 -9.18
CA PHE A 57 -10.37 -13.33 -8.15
C PHE A 57 -9.37 -14.34 -8.73
N VAL A 58 -9.81 -15.19 -9.66
CA VAL A 58 -8.93 -16.13 -10.38
C VAL A 58 -7.86 -15.38 -11.16
N TYR A 59 -8.21 -14.27 -11.81
CA TYR A 59 -7.26 -13.40 -12.48
C TYR A 59 -6.17 -12.92 -11.51
N ILE A 60 -6.54 -12.41 -10.33
CA ILE A 60 -5.58 -11.97 -9.32
C ILE A 60 -4.70 -13.15 -8.85
N LEU A 61 -5.29 -14.31 -8.61
CA LEU A 61 -4.54 -15.51 -8.16
C LEU A 61 -3.48 -15.96 -9.16
N LEU A 62 -3.79 -15.93 -10.45
CA LEU A 62 -2.91 -16.43 -11.50
C LEU A 62 -1.79 -15.45 -11.83
N PHE A 63 -2.08 -14.17 -11.92
CA PHE A 63 -1.16 -13.18 -12.49
C PHE A 63 -0.34 -12.41 -11.45
N TYR A 64 -0.81 -12.27 -10.20
CA TYR A 64 -0.14 -11.47 -9.18
C TYR A 64 0.63 -12.33 -8.18
N LYS A 65 1.78 -11.80 -7.71
CA LYS A 65 2.54 -12.34 -6.58
C LYS A 65 1.91 -11.84 -5.28
N GLY A 66 2.16 -12.53 -4.18
CA GLY A 66 1.70 -12.11 -2.85
C GLY A 66 0.92 -13.21 -2.14
N THR A 67 0.62 -12.96 -0.88
CA THR A 67 -0.17 -13.84 -0.02
C THR A 67 -1.64 -13.86 -0.43
N ILE A 68 -2.39 -14.87 -0.01
CA ILE A 68 -3.82 -14.95 -0.29
C ILE A 68 -4.57 -13.76 0.30
N MET A 69 -4.17 -13.29 1.50
CA MET A 69 -4.77 -12.11 2.14
C MET A 69 -4.62 -10.85 1.29
N GLU A 70 -3.40 -10.55 0.82
CA GLU A 70 -3.17 -9.41 -0.07
C GLU A 70 -4.01 -9.46 -1.35
N LYS A 71 -4.25 -10.66 -1.87
CA LYS A 71 -5.08 -10.88 -3.06
C LYS A 71 -6.57 -10.69 -2.79
N ILE A 72 -7.05 -11.10 -1.62
CA ILE A 72 -8.42 -10.84 -1.16
C ILE A 72 -8.61 -9.35 -0.95
N SER A 73 -7.67 -8.67 -0.29
CA SER A 73 -7.71 -7.22 -0.10
C SER A 73 -7.71 -6.46 -1.43
N LEU A 74 -6.92 -6.90 -2.41
CA LEU A 74 -6.95 -6.34 -3.76
C LEU A 74 -8.35 -6.44 -4.39
N LEU A 75 -9.00 -7.60 -4.28
CA LEU A 75 -10.36 -7.82 -4.76
C LEU A 75 -11.35 -6.90 -4.05
N LEU A 76 -11.35 -6.91 -2.70
CA LEU A 76 -12.31 -6.17 -1.90
C LEU A 76 -12.20 -4.65 -2.07
N VAL A 77 -10.99 -4.14 -2.29
CA VAL A 77 -10.75 -2.70 -2.46
C VAL A 77 -11.09 -2.23 -3.88
N PHE A 78 -10.65 -2.94 -4.91
CA PHE A 78 -10.75 -2.42 -6.28
C PHE A 78 -11.99 -2.85 -7.03
N TYR A 79 -12.54 -4.01 -6.74
CA TYR A 79 -13.70 -4.52 -7.48
C TYR A 79 -14.98 -3.67 -7.25
N PRO A 80 -15.34 -3.27 -6.02
CA PRO A 80 -16.46 -2.36 -5.80
C PRO A 80 -16.28 -1.00 -6.47
N ALA A 81 -15.06 -0.44 -6.40
CA ALA A 81 -14.75 0.83 -7.05
C ALA A 81 -14.87 0.73 -8.58
N LEU A 82 -14.40 -0.37 -9.18
CA LEU A 82 -14.51 -0.63 -10.61
C LEU A 82 -15.98 -0.66 -11.04
N ILE A 83 -16.81 -1.43 -10.33
CA ILE A 83 -18.23 -1.54 -10.62
C ILE A 83 -18.95 -0.21 -10.44
N ALA A 84 -18.68 0.49 -9.33
CA ALA A 84 -19.27 1.79 -9.03
C ALA A 84 -18.99 2.82 -10.14
N VAL A 85 -17.72 2.91 -10.59
CA VAL A 85 -17.33 3.82 -11.66
C VAL A 85 -17.97 3.44 -12.98
N ASN A 86 -17.99 2.15 -13.33
CA ASN A 86 -18.62 1.66 -14.56
C ASN A 86 -20.11 2.00 -14.58
N TYR A 87 -20.81 1.75 -13.48
CA TYR A 87 -22.22 2.06 -13.35
C TYR A 87 -22.50 3.57 -13.45
N LEU A 88 -21.81 4.38 -12.64
CA LEU A 88 -22.03 5.84 -12.63
C LEU A 88 -21.82 6.46 -14.00
N MET A 89 -20.74 6.09 -14.71
CA MET A 89 -20.44 6.67 -16.01
C MET A 89 -21.42 6.23 -17.09
N LEU A 90 -21.87 4.97 -17.05
CA LEU A 90 -22.85 4.45 -18.01
C LEU A 90 -24.24 5.07 -17.80
N ASP A 91 -24.72 5.09 -16.55
CA ASP A 91 -26.05 5.64 -16.23
C ASP A 91 -26.11 7.15 -16.45
N THR A 92 -25.03 7.90 -16.07
CA THR A 92 -24.95 9.33 -16.34
C THR A 92 -24.99 9.62 -17.85
N GLY A 93 -24.26 8.86 -18.66
CA GLY A 93 -24.32 9.00 -20.13
C GLY A 93 -25.71 8.72 -20.70
N GLY A 94 -26.40 7.69 -20.23
CA GLY A 94 -27.75 7.35 -20.63
C GLY A 94 -28.78 8.40 -20.22
N ARG A 95 -28.68 8.97 -19.02
CA ARG A 95 -29.58 10.06 -18.56
C ARG A 95 -29.37 11.34 -19.33
N LEU A 96 -28.13 11.73 -19.57
CA LEU A 96 -27.81 12.91 -20.38
C LEU A 96 -28.35 12.77 -21.81
N PHE A 97 -28.23 11.58 -22.40
CA PHE A 97 -28.84 11.29 -23.70
C PHE A 97 -30.36 11.45 -23.66
N LYS A 98 -31.04 10.83 -22.68
CA LYS A 98 -32.50 10.94 -22.52
C LYS A 98 -32.95 12.40 -22.33
N LEU A 99 -32.25 13.19 -21.55
CA LEU A 99 -32.55 14.61 -21.33
C LEU A 99 -32.35 15.45 -22.59
N ALA A 100 -31.33 15.14 -23.39
CA ALA A 100 -31.00 15.90 -24.59
C ALA A 100 -31.92 15.57 -25.77
N VAL A 101 -32.32 14.32 -25.91
CA VAL A 101 -32.99 13.82 -27.13
C VAL A 101 -34.44 13.50 -26.88
N GLN A 102 -34.86 13.17 -25.66
CA GLN A 102 -36.21 12.79 -25.24
C GLN A 102 -36.82 11.64 -26.09
N ALA A 103 -35.97 10.82 -26.72
CA ALA A 103 -36.35 9.69 -27.54
C ALA A 103 -36.38 8.38 -26.75
N SER A 104 -37.27 7.48 -27.12
CA SER A 104 -37.30 6.13 -26.59
C SER A 104 -36.16 5.27 -27.16
N TYR A 105 -35.86 4.15 -26.50
CA TYR A 105 -34.87 3.20 -27.00
C TYR A 105 -35.22 2.64 -28.39
N ALA A 106 -36.52 2.36 -28.61
CA ALA A 106 -37.03 1.85 -29.89
C ALA A 106 -36.84 2.87 -31.03
N GLU A 107 -37.13 4.15 -30.78
CA GLU A 107 -36.92 5.24 -31.74
C GLU A 107 -35.43 5.44 -32.04
N THR A 108 -34.57 5.36 -31.02
CA THR A 108 -33.12 5.48 -31.18
C THR A 108 -32.54 4.39 -32.08
N MET A 109 -33.09 3.17 -32.04
CA MET A 109 -32.60 2.07 -32.90
C MET A 109 -33.12 2.17 -34.34
N GLN A 110 -34.18 2.92 -34.59
CA GLN A 110 -34.74 3.08 -35.92
C GLN A 110 -34.18 4.30 -36.71
N ASP A 111 -33.77 5.34 -36.01
CA ASP A 111 -33.21 6.55 -36.63
C ASP A 111 -31.67 6.56 -36.58
N PRO A 112 -30.95 6.50 -37.72
CA PRO A 112 -29.50 6.55 -37.79
C PRO A 112 -28.89 7.80 -37.16
N LYS A 113 -29.60 8.93 -37.13
CA LYS A 113 -29.12 10.17 -36.48
C LYS A 113 -29.15 10.05 -34.98
N LEU A 114 -30.23 9.47 -34.41
CA LEU A 114 -30.36 9.24 -33.00
C LEU A 114 -29.34 8.21 -32.52
N MET A 115 -29.07 7.18 -33.30
CA MET A 115 -28.03 6.19 -33.04
C MET A 115 -26.63 6.81 -33.00
N LEU A 116 -26.33 7.74 -33.90
CA LEU A 116 -25.05 8.47 -33.91
C LEU A 116 -24.89 9.35 -32.66
N ILE A 117 -25.97 10.08 -32.28
CA ILE A 117 -25.96 10.89 -31.05
C ILE A 117 -25.79 10.01 -29.81
N SER A 118 -26.51 8.89 -29.71
CA SER A 118 -26.36 7.92 -28.61
C SER A 118 -24.91 7.41 -28.51
N THR A 119 -24.30 7.08 -29.65
CA THR A 119 -22.89 6.66 -29.71
C THR A 119 -21.94 7.76 -29.25
N ALA A 120 -22.24 9.03 -29.56
CA ALA A 120 -21.44 10.16 -29.09
C ALA A 120 -21.52 10.31 -27.56
N PHE A 121 -22.72 10.22 -26.96
CA PHE A 121 -22.89 10.23 -25.50
C PHE A 121 -22.16 9.06 -24.83
N HIS A 122 -22.28 7.87 -25.41
CA HIS A 122 -21.52 6.70 -24.91
C HIS A 122 -20.01 6.91 -24.98
N THR A 123 -19.52 7.51 -26.06
CA THR A 123 -18.09 7.84 -26.24
C THR A 123 -17.61 8.86 -25.19
N VAL A 124 -18.41 9.88 -24.90
CA VAL A 124 -18.13 10.85 -23.84
C VAL A 124 -18.09 10.16 -22.47
N SER A 125 -19.01 9.25 -22.19
CA SER A 125 -19.03 8.44 -20.96
C SER A 125 -17.74 7.61 -20.80
N LEU A 126 -17.25 6.99 -21.88
CA LEU A 126 -15.97 6.27 -21.89
C LEU A 126 -14.76 7.18 -21.65
N LEU A 127 -14.79 8.41 -22.19
CA LEU A 127 -13.74 9.41 -21.95
C LEU A 127 -13.72 9.87 -20.50
N LEU A 128 -14.89 10.12 -19.88
CA LEU A 128 -14.99 10.48 -18.48
C LEU A 128 -14.47 9.35 -17.58
N ARG A 129 -14.77 8.09 -17.91
CA ARG A 129 -14.26 6.91 -17.21
C ARG A 129 -12.74 6.83 -17.30
N LEU A 130 -12.16 7.06 -18.47
CA LEU A 130 -10.72 7.11 -18.67
C LEU A 130 -10.08 8.22 -17.82
N LEU A 131 -10.66 9.44 -17.88
CA LEU A 131 -10.19 10.58 -17.09
C LEU A 131 -10.20 10.29 -15.59
N PHE A 132 -11.29 9.69 -15.10
CA PHE A 132 -11.40 9.28 -13.70
C PHE A 132 -10.27 8.34 -13.29
N TRP A 133 -9.98 7.28 -14.07
CA TRP A 133 -8.92 6.33 -13.74
C TRP A 133 -7.52 6.94 -13.86
N ILE A 134 -7.29 7.89 -14.79
CA ILE A 134 -6.04 8.64 -14.85
C ILE A 134 -5.83 9.48 -13.58
N LEU A 135 -6.87 10.20 -13.13
CA LEU A 135 -6.82 10.98 -11.89
C LEU A 135 -6.59 10.07 -10.68
N ALA A 136 -7.31 8.95 -10.60
CA ALA A 136 -7.11 7.93 -9.58
C ALA A 136 -5.65 7.43 -9.56
N TRP A 137 -5.08 7.10 -10.72
CA TRP A 137 -3.68 6.71 -10.82
C TRP A 137 -2.71 7.78 -10.32
N LEU A 138 -2.91 9.04 -10.73
CA LEU A 138 -2.04 10.15 -10.30
C LEU A 138 -2.05 10.35 -8.78
N ILE A 139 -3.22 10.20 -8.15
CA ILE A 139 -3.39 10.32 -6.70
C ILE A 139 -2.78 9.10 -6.00
N LEU A 140 -3.13 7.90 -6.45
CA LEU A 140 -2.83 6.67 -5.73
C LEU A 140 -1.41 6.15 -5.94
N ARG A 141 -0.74 6.46 -7.06
CA ARG A 141 0.59 5.90 -7.39
C ARG A 141 1.63 6.06 -6.29
N LYS A 142 1.58 7.18 -5.53
CA LYS A 142 2.51 7.46 -4.43
C LYS A 142 2.25 6.59 -3.21
N PHE A 143 1.01 6.21 -2.99
CA PHE A 143 0.58 5.42 -1.84
C PHE A 143 0.70 3.92 -2.11
N LEU A 144 0.29 3.49 -3.30
CA LEU A 144 0.27 2.09 -3.70
C LEU A 144 1.66 1.46 -3.76
N SER A 145 2.67 2.19 -4.23
CA SER A 145 4.03 1.66 -4.38
C SER A 145 4.70 1.28 -3.05
N LYS A 146 4.16 1.74 -1.93
CA LYS A 146 4.71 1.48 -0.59
C LYS A 146 4.06 0.29 0.13
N LEU A 147 2.86 -0.11 -0.31
CA LEU A 147 1.97 -1.02 0.43
C LEU A 147 2.35 -2.51 0.48
N PRO A 148 2.82 -3.17 -0.62
CA PRO A 148 2.61 -4.61 -0.76
C PRO A 148 3.47 -5.53 0.10
N SER A 149 4.63 -5.13 0.58
CA SER A 149 5.59 -6.10 1.16
C SER A 149 5.73 -6.06 2.68
N HIS A 150 4.99 -5.20 3.39
CA HIS A 150 5.33 -4.89 4.78
C HIS A 150 4.15 -4.79 5.76
N LEU A 151 2.91 -4.96 5.32
CA LEU A 151 1.76 -4.94 6.22
C LEU A 151 1.56 -6.29 6.90
N ASN A 152 1.31 -6.24 8.20
CA ASN A 152 0.99 -7.45 8.97
C ASN A 152 -0.41 -7.97 8.56
N VAL A 153 -0.60 -9.28 8.64
CA VAL A 153 -1.90 -9.96 8.37
C VAL A 153 -3.06 -9.31 9.13
N ARG A 154 -2.83 -8.88 10.38
CA ARG A 154 -3.85 -8.18 11.17
C ARG A 154 -4.31 -6.86 10.53
N THR A 155 -3.40 -6.10 9.95
CA THR A 155 -3.72 -4.84 9.27
C THR A 155 -4.51 -5.08 7.99
N TRP A 156 -4.17 -6.11 7.22
CA TRP A 156 -4.94 -6.53 6.05
C TRP A 156 -6.37 -6.91 6.43
N LEU A 157 -6.52 -7.68 7.51
CA LEU A 157 -7.84 -8.11 7.99
C LEU A 157 -8.71 -6.93 8.42
N ILE A 158 -8.15 -5.89 9.04
CA ILE A 158 -8.89 -4.67 9.41
C ILE A 158 -9.33 -3.92 8.14
N ILE A 159 -8.48 -3.80 7.15
CA ILE A 159 -8.81 -3.17 5.85
C ILE A 159 -9.94 -3.95 5.16
N ASP A 160 -9.84 -5.26 5.12
CA ASP A 160 -10.84 -6.13 4.49
C ASP A 160 -12.20 -6.04 5.18
N MET A 161 -12.22 -6.03 6.52
CA MET A 161 -13.44 -5.82 7.31
C MET A 161 -14.10 -4.46 7.02
N LEU A 162 -13.30 -3.41 6.88
CA LEU A 162 -13.81 -2.07 6.56
C LEU A 162 -14.39 -2.02 5.13
N MET A 163 -13.74 -2.70 4.19
CA MET A 163 -14.17 -2.73 2.78
C MET A 163 -15.37 -3.64 2.54
N LEU A 164 -15.58 -4.64 3.41
CA LEU A 164 -16.68 -5.60 3.26
C LEU A 164 -18.05 -4.91 3.25
N ALA A 165 -18.23 -3.87 4.07
CA ALA A 165 -19.48 -3.10 4.12
C ALA A 165 -19.79 -2.42 2.77
N SER A 166 -18.80 -1.75 2.18
CA SER A 166 -18.93 -1.10 0.87
C SER A 166 -19.15 -2.13 -0.26
N PHE A 167 -18.46 -3.26 -0.16
CA PHE A 167 -18.60 -4.36 -1.08
C PHE A 167 -20.03 -4.92 -1.07
N VAL A 168 -20.57 -5.25 0.11
CA VAL A 168 -21.95 -5.75 0.27
C VAL A 168 -22.97 -4.72 -0.19
N ALA A 169 -22.78 -3.43 0.13
CA ALA A 169 -23.69 -2.38 -0.29
C ALA A 169 -23.79 -2.26 -1.82
N ILE A 170 -22.67 -2.26 -2.54
CA ILE A 170 -22.64 -2.24 -4.01
C ILE A 170 -23.30 -3.50 -4.59
N PHE A 171 -23.01 -4.67 -4.06
CA PHE A 171 -23.61 -5.91 -4.51
C PHE A 171 -25.12 -5.92 -4.33
N THR A 172 -25.60 -5.49 -3.16
CA THR A 172 -27.03 -5.44 -2.85
C THR A 172 -27.76 -4.52 -3.82
N ILE A 173 -27.20 -3.34 -4.10
CA ILE A 173 -27.84 -2.37 -4.98
C ILE A 173 -27.88 -2.84 -6.43
N ILE A 174 -26.78 -3.38 -6.94
CA ILE A 174 -26.72 -3.88 -8.31
C ILE A 174 -27.68 -5.06 -8.49
N TYR A 175 -27.79 -5.92 -7.47
CA TYR A 175 -28.70 -7.06 -7.52
C TYR A 175 -30.17 -6.64 -7.49
N PHE A 176 -30.54 -5.81 -6.52
CA PHE A 176 -31.97 -5.44 -6.34
C PHE A 176 -32.41 -4.29 -7.26
N MET A 177 -31.48 -3.48 -7.77
CA MET A 177 -31.72 -2.36 -8.68
C MET A 177 -32.99 -1.57 -8.32
N PRO A 178 -32.95 -0.67 -7.34
CA PRO A 178 -34.15 0.06 -6.93
C PRO A 178 -34.72 0.88 -8.08
N GLU A 179 -36.07 1.01 -8.12
CA GLU A 179 -36.75 1.81 -9.14
C GLU A 179 -36.28 3.27 -9.13
N ASP A 180 -36.01 3.81 -7.94
CA ASP A 180 -35.37 5.11 -7.78
C ASP A 180 -33.84 4.96 -7.83
N THR A 181 -33.29 5.12 -9.03
CA THR A 181 -31.85 5.04 -9.25
C THR A 181 -31.06 6.20 -8.62
N ALA A 182 -31.74 7.25 -8.09
CA ALA A 182 -31.07 8.33 -7.38
C ALA A 182 -30.33 7.84 -6.12
N ILE A 183 -30.82 6.77 -5.48
CA ILE A 183 -30.20 6.13 -4.31
C ILE A 183 -28.85 5.47 -4.67
N VAL A 184 -28.69 5.03 -5.92
CA VAL A 184 -27.48 4.32 -6.36
C VAL A 184 -26.27 5.24 -6.41
N TYR A 185 -26.45 6.52 -6.78
CA TYR A 185 -25.35 7.48 -6.88
C TYR A 185 -24.55 7.70 -5.57
N PRO A 186 -25.21 8.02 -4.44
CA PRO A 186 -24.47 8.21 -3.18
C PRO A 186 -23.77 6.93 -2.72
N ILE A 187 -24.33 5.75 -2.99
CA ILE A 187 -23.71 4.48 -2.57
C ILE A 187 -22.51 4.14 -3.46
N CYS A 188 -22.61 4.35 -4.77
CA CYS A 188 -21.44 4.26 -5.65
C CYS A 188 -20.35 5.27 -5.23
N GLY A 189 -20.74 6.50 -4.90
CA GLY A 189 -19.84 7.51 -4.36
C GLY A 189 -19.16 7.03 -3.06
N ALA A 190 -19.94 6.54 -2.11
CA ALA A 190 -19.43 6.01 -0.84
C ALA A 190 -18.46 4.83 -1.04
N ALA A 191 -18.74 3.92 -1.98
CA ALA A 191 -17.85 2.81 -2.30
C ALA A 191 -16.50 3.29 -2.88
N ILE A 192 -16.53 4.27 -3.78
CA ILE A 192 -15.31 4.86 -4.36
C ILE A 192 -14.50 5.56 -3.26
N PHE A 193 -15.14 6.41 -2.45
CA PHE A 193 -14.48 7.09 -1.33
C PHE A 193 -13.92 6.12 -0.30
N SER A 194 -14.66 5.07 0.03
CA SER A 194 -14.20 4.01 0.94
C SER A 194 -12.96 3.30 0.40
N SER A 195 -12.95 2.94 -0.89
CA SER A 195 -11.81 2.29 -1.54
C SER A 195 -10.56 3.17 -1.50
N PHE A 196 -10.68 4.44 -1.86
CA PHE A 196 -9.55 5.38 -1.83
C PHE A 196 -9.12 5.73 -0.41
N GLY A 197 -10.09 5.91 0.50
CA GLY A 197 -9.84 6.14 1.92
C GLY A 197 -9.08 4.99 2.58
N CYS A 198 -9.46 3.74 2.29
CA CYS A 198 -8.74 2.55 2.76
C CYS A 198 -7.30 2.49 2.26
N MET A 199 -7.06 2.80 1.00
CA MET A 199 -5.70 2.84 0.46
C MET A 199 -4.84 3.92 1.11
N TYR A 200 -5.41 5.09 1.34
CA TYR A 200 -4.75 6.16 2.07
C TYR A 200 -4.45 5.75 3.52
N LEU A 201 -5.44 5.18 4.22
CA LEU A 201 -5.29 4.71 5.60
C LEU A 201 -4.22 3.63 5.71
N ALA A 202 -4.20 2.66 4.80
CA ALA A 202 -3.18 1.62 4.75
C ALA A 202 -1.76 2.20 4.57
N SER A 203 -1.60 3.19 3.68
CA SER A 203 -0.34 3.90 3.49
C SER A 203 0.06 4.68 4.75
N TYR A 204 -0.87 5.36 5.40
CA TYR A 204 -0.63 6.10 6.63
C TYR A 204 -0.18 5.19 7.77
N ILE A 205 -0.86 4.05 7.96
CA ILE A 205 -0.48 3.03 8.96
C ILE A 205 0.94 2.54 8.69
N TYR A 206 1.26 2.26 7.43
CA TYR A 206 2.60 1.82 7.04
C TYR A 206 3.69 2.87 7.37
N ASP A 207 3.49 4.12 6.97
CA ASP A 207 4.42 5.21 7.25
C ASP A 207 4.59 5.42 8.77
N SER A 208 3.50 5.32 9.54
CA SER A 208 3.52 5.39 11.01
C SER A 208 4.32 4.24 11.64
N MET A 209 4.12 3.01 11.16
CA MET A 209 4.89 1.84 11.63
C MET A 209 6.38 1.97 11.31
N GLN A 210 6.74 2.42 10.12
CA GLN A 210 8.14 2.68 9.76
C GLN A 210 8.79 3.74 10.66
N THR A 211 8.06 4.83 10.91
CA THR A 211 8.54 5.90 11.79
C THR A 211 8.78 5.39 13.20
N ALA A 212 7.83 4.61 13.74
CA ALA A 212 7.98 4.00 15.06
C ALA A 212 9.16 3.01 15.13
N GLN A 213 9.40 2.23 14.07
CA GLN A 213 10.56 1.33 14.01
C GLN A 213 11.89 2.10 13.97
N ARG A 214 11.96 3.19 13.18
CA ARG A 214 13.15 4.04 13.12
C ARG A 214 13.43 4.70 14.48
N LEU A 215 12.38 5.17 15.16
CA LEU A 215 12.52 5.76 16.48
C LEU A 215 13.11 4.76 17.49
N ARG A 216 12.54 3.53 17.55
CA ARG A 216 13.06 2.46 18.42
C ARG A 216 14.51 2.10 18.09
N TYR A 217 14.85 2.06 16.81
CA TYR A 217 16.24 1.82 16.40
C TYR A 217 17.18 2.91 16.89
N MET A 218 16.80 4.19 16.72
CA MET A 218 17.60 5.31 17.23
C MET A 218 17.71 5.31 18.76
N GLU A 219 16.63 4.99 19.47
CA GLU A 219 16.63 4.86 20.94
C GLU A 219 17.58 3.73 21.38
N SER A 220 17.56 2.58 20.71
CA SER A 220 18.47 1.47 21.02
C SER A 220 19.94 1.82 20.74
N GLN A 221 20.22 2.52 19.65
CA GLN A 221 21.55 3.02 19.36
C GLN A 221 22.01 4.03 20.42
N GLN A 222 21.16 4.96 20.81
CA GLN A 222 21.48 5.94 21.84
C GLN A 222 21.76 5.27 23.19
N ALA A 223 20.97 4.26 23.56
CA ALA A 223 21.21 3.47 24.77
C ALA A 223 22.56 2.74 24.69
N TYR A 224 22.89 2.12 23.57
CA TYR A 224 24.18 1.48 23.33
C TYR A 224 25.37 2.45 23.47
N TYR A 225 25.29 3.64 22.85
CA TYR A 225 26.34 4.64 22.97
C TYR A 225 26.49 5.15 24.42
N ARG A 226 25.38 5.39 25.14
CA ARG A 226 25.43 5.78 26.56
C ARG A 226 26.11 4.72 27.40
N GLN A 227 25.80 3.44 27.18
CA GLN A 227 26.43 2.34 27.88
C GLN A 227 27.92 2.27 27.58
N ARG A 228 28.31 2.42 26.30
CA ARG A 228 29.71 2.42 25.90
C ARG A 228 30.51 3.55 26.58
N VAL A 229 29.96 4.77 26.62
CA VAL A 229 30.58 5.90 27.30
C VAL A 229 30.74 5.62 28.80
N ALA A 230 29.71 5.07 29.44
CA ALA A 230 29.76 4.70 30.86
C ALA A 230 30.81 3.60 31.13
N ASP A 231 30.92 2.61 30.23
CA ASP A 231 31.94 1.56 30.33
C ASP A 231 33.36 2.13 30.15
N GLU A 232 33.55 3.07 29.20
CA GLU A 232 34.85 3.76 29.01
C GLU A 232 35.23 4.62 30.23
N GLU A 233 34.28 5.34 30.83
CA GLU A 233 34.47 6.09 32.07
C GLU A 233 34.85 5.17 33.23
N ARG A 234 34.14 4.04 33.35
CA ARG A 234 34.45 3.02 34.38
C ARG A 234 35.83 2.43 34.22
N ILE A 235 36.24 2.09 33.00
CA ILE A 235 37.60 1.61 32.70
C ILE A 235 38.61 2.66 33.08
N ARG A 236 38.40 3.92 32.68
CA ARG A 236 39.30 5.05 33.03
C ARG A 236 39.42 5.21 34.56
N SER A 237 38.34 5.10 35.32
CA SER A 237 38.39 5.15 36.78
C SER A 237 39.21 4.00 37.37
N ILE A 238 39.02 2.77 36.88
CA ILE A 238 39.82 1.59 37.33
C ILE A 238 41.30 1.79 37.05
N TYR A 239 41.66 2.33 35.86
CA TYR A 239 43.07 2.62 35.53
C TYR A 239 43.66 3.69 36.46
N HIS A 240 42.93 4.77 36.74
CA HIS A 240 43.36 5.81 37.63
C HIS A 240 43.59 5.28 39.06
N ASP A 241 42.69 4.45 39.56
CA ASP A 241 42.82 3.84 40.90
C ASP A 241 43.98 2.86 40.94
N MET A 242 44.18 2.06 39.91
CA MET A 242 45.30 1.13 39.79
C MET A 242 46.64 1.89 39.76
N LYS A 243 46.72 3.00 39.00
CA LYS A 243 47.89 3.88 38.96
C LYS A 243 48.21 4.48 40.33
N ASN A 244 47.19 4.89 41.10
CA ASN A 244 47.36 5.42 42.45
C ASN A 244 47.85 4.32 43.43
N HIS A 245 47.32 3.08 43.34
CA HIS A 245 47.77 1.94 44.13
C HIS A 245 49.22 1.60 43.83
N LEU A 246 49.64 1.63 42.58
CA LEU A 246 51.02 1.38 42.19
C LEU A 246 51.98 2.46 42.71
N LEU A 247 51.58 3.74 42.72
CA LEU A 247 52.34 4.85 43.32
C LEU A 247 52.58 4.64 44.83
N VAL A 248 51.54 4.20 45.55
CA VAL A 248 51.62 3.91 46.97
C VAL A 248 52.56 2.72 47.23
N LEU A 249 52.48 1.65 46.42
CA LEU A 249 53.40 0.50 46.49
C LEU A 249 54.88 0.87 46.19
N GLU A 250 55.10 1.77 45.24
CA GLU A 250 56.43 2.28 44.87
C GLU A 250 57.06 3.13 45.98
N SER A 251 56.22 3.83 46.76
CA SER A 251 56.66 4.66 47.90
C SER A 251 56.82 3.90 49.21
N SER A 252 56.24 2.70 49.31
CA SER A 252 56.36 1.86 50.51
C SER A 252 57.76 1.23 50.57
N GLN A 253 58.32 1.12 51.79
CA GLN A 253 59.69 0.61 52.00
C GLN A 253 59.84 -0.93 51.88
N GLU A 254 58.88 -1.59 51.24
CA GLU A 254 58.91 -3.03 51.02
C GLU A 254 59.82 -3.40 49.84
N THR A 255 60.44 -4.55 49.93
CA THR A 255 61.46 -5.21 49.09
C THR A 255 61.73 -4.62 47.69
N ALA A 256 63.00 -4.44 47.30
CA ALA A 256 63.43 -3.87 46.00
C ALA A 256 62.74 -4.55 44.79
N ALA A 257 62.40 -5.84 44.89
CA ALA A 257 61.67 -6.57 43.84
C ALA A 257 60.25 -6.08 43.63
N ALA A 258 59.51 -5.74 44.71
CA ALA A 258 58.15 -5.24 44.63
C ALA A 258 58.11 -3.82 43.97
N ARG A 259 59.08 -2.98 44.26
CA ARG A 259 59.26 -1.66 43.59
C ARG A 259 59.51 -1.77 42.10
N GLN A 260 60.35 -2.74 41.70
CA GLN A 260 60.68 -2.96 40.29
C GLN A 260 59.42 -3.40 39.51
N MET A 261 58.64 -4.36 40.09
CA MET A 261 57.42 -4.87 39.49
C MET A 261 56.30 -3.80 39.39
N ALA A 262 56.16 -2.95 40.42
CA ALA A 262 55.24 -1.81 40.40
C ALA A 262 55.62 -0.78 39.32
N LYS A 263 56.90 -0.56 39.10
CA LYS A 263 57.42 0.36 38.06
C LYS A 263 57.19 -0.17 36.66
N GLU A 264 57.35 -1.46 36.42
CA GLU A 264 57.08 -2.14 35.15
C GLU A 264 55.58 -2.14 34.82
N LEU A 265 54.70 -2.46 35.77
CA LEU A 265 53.25 -2.40 35.61
C LEU A 265 52.73 -0.98 35.31
N ARG A 266 53.33 0.01 35.99
CA ARG A 266 52.98 1.41 35.74
C ARG A 266 53.37 1.87 34.33
N ALA A 267 54.51 1.43 33.81
CA ALA A 267 54.95 1.71 32.44
C ALA A 267 53.98 1.06 31.41
N GLN A 268 53.55 -0.19 31.67
CA GLN A 268 52.58 -0.86 30.80
C GLN A 268 51.19 -0.18 30.80
N ILE A 269 50.77 0.34 31.96
CA ILE A 269 49.49 1.09 32.06
C ILE A 269 49.57 2.42 31.30
N ALA A 270 50.71 3.12 31.40
CA ALA A 270 50.91 4.38 30.68
C ALA A 270 50.96 4.18 29.15
N ASP A 271 51.54 3.10 28.67
CA ASP A 271 51.56 2.72 27.24
C ASP A 271 50.16 2.38 26.73
N TYR A 272 49.33 1.76 27.57
CA TYR A 272 47.94 1.46 27.23
C TYR A 272 46.99 2.69 27.27
N GLU A 273 47.26 3.66 28.17
CA GLU A 273 46.55 4.97 28.17
C GLU A 273 46.84 5.74 26.88
N ASP A 274 48.12 5.75 26.42
CA ASP A 274 48.49 6.41 25.18
C ASP A 274 47.90 5.75 23.93
N TYR A 275 47.76 4.40 23.94
CA TYR A 275 47.11 3.66 22.87
C TYR A 275 45.62 3.98 22.78
N ILE A 276 44.93 4.16 23.92
CA ILE A 276 43.49 4.53 23.95
C ILE A 276 43.29 5.99 23.45
N HIS A 277 44.25 6.89 23.75
CA HIS A 277 44.17 8.29 23.31
C HIS A 277 44.56 8.52 21.86
N THR A 278 45.40 7.70 21.28
CA THR A 278 45.89 7.82 19.88
C THR A 278 45.09 6.98 18.90
N GLY A 279 44.26 6.03 19.36
CA GLY A 279 43.47 5.10 18.55
C GLY A 279 42.07 5.56 18.15
N ASN A 280 41.74 6.87 18.29
CA ASN A 280 40.47 7.45 17.81
C ASN A 280 40.67 8.30 16.59
#